data_cb2c3b2b2c70af534b4675027a67a3fb
#
_entry.id   cb2c3b2b2c70af534b4675027a67a3fb
#
_cell.length_a   1.000
_cell.length_b   1.000
_cell.length_c   1.000
_cell.angle_alpha   90.00
_cell.angle_beta   90.00
_cell.angle_gamma   90.00
#
_symmetry.space_group_name_H-M   'P 1'
#
loop_
_entity.id
_entity.type
_entity.pdbx_description
1 polymer ?
#
loop_
_entity_poly.entity_id
_entity_poly.type
_entity_poly.pdbx_seq_one_letter_code
_entity_poly.pdbx_strand_id
1 'polypeptide(L)'
;MYLKASALLMAALSIVCAGLAQKSGDSEAPSWAPKPVEIPKYVPPHKPVTRLADLKKQHAGKANWSQVIVDDNTLHGEYIQSAPGTSTPRRFHPDTREFWAVVEGQLRVNIEGQAPFVATRGSLVQVPVQTIYSIETIGDKPALRYEVNIAHAKTFYPMEEKPPEIPGFQWLKTQLNRKPGAYDRGNQPHVNLFELAKDPKFRGKPFMIDDRSFANIIYGYERELPPLDPKNRGHYHPECAESWLVMLGQIRYPIEGQGVIIASEGDVVYVPMFTFHAPRYHGEGAACRLAMNGYPNIAHVRDAFLPD
;
A
#
# COMPACT_ATOMS: atom_id res chain seq x y z
N MET A 1 -8.14 67.67 20.13
CA MET A 1 -8.18 66.37 20.84
C MET A 1 -8.08 65.29 19.79
N TYR A 2 -6.87 64.70 19.62
CA TYR A 2 -6.52 63.80 18.49
C TYR A 2 -6.75 62.37 18.92
N LEU A 3 -7.61 61.63 18.20
CA LEU A 3 -7.68 60.16 18.29
C LEU A 3 -6.74 59.58 17.22
N LYS A 4 -5.73 58.85 17.65
CA LYS A 4 -4.86 58.03 16.82
C LYS A 4 -5.52 56.67 16.60
N ALA A 5 -5.80 56.34 15.34
CA ALA A 5 -6.20 55.02 14.92
C ALA A 5 -4.94 54.16 14.76
N SER A 6 -4.82 53.09 15.52
CA SER A 6 -3.77 52.08 15.36
C SER A 6 -4.26 51.02 14.41
N ALA A 7 -3.62 50.91 13.25
CA ALA A 7 -3.83 49.85 12.29
C ALA A 7 -3.05 48.61 12.78
N LEU A 8 -3.77 47.54 13.12
CA LEU A 8 -3.19 46.20 13.41
C LEU A 8 -2.89 45.51 12.05
N LEU A 9 -1.61 45.35 11.78
CA LEU A 9 -1.14 44.57 10.62
C LEU A 9 -1.16 43.09 10.99
N MET A 10 -2.15 42.34 10.52
CA MET A 10 -2.13 40.88 10.59
C MET A 10 -1.19 40.35 9.50
N ALA A 11 -0.01 39.91 9.90
CA ALA A 11 0.86 39.11 9.05
C ALA A 11 0.32 37.68 8.99
N ALA A 12 -0.27 37.31 7.87
CA ALA A 12 -0.62 35.93 7.56
C ALA A 12 0.66 35.12 7.35
N LEU A 13 0.98 34.27 8.34
CA LEU A 13 2.07 33.32 8.21
C LEU A 13 1.60 32.16 7.35
N SER A 14 1.89 32.23 6.04
CA SER A 14 1.69 31.13 5.12
C SER A 14 2.76 30.06 5.42
N ILE A 15 2.41 29.04 6.20
CA ILE A 15 3.23 27.85 6.35
C ILE A 15 3.10 27.07 5.03
N VAL A 16 4.06 27.27 4.15
CA VAL A 16 4.30 26.41 3.00
C VAL A 16 4.88 25.13 3.57
N CYS A 17 4.06 24.09 3.69
CA CYS A 17 4.55 22.72 3.82
C CYS A 17 5.25 22.33 2.51
N ALA A 18 6.48 22.80 2.34
CA ALA A 18 7.39 22.22 1.37
C ALA A 18 7.65 20.79 1.82
N GLY A 19 7.23 19.82 0.99
CA GLY A 19 7.60 18.43 1.16
C GLY A 19 9.11 18.36 1.33
N LEU A 20 9.53 17.97 2.50
CA LEU A 20 10.93 17.68 2.79
C LEU A 20 11.31 16.42 1.99
N ALA A 21 11.69 16.61 0.73
CA ALA A 21 12.72 15.79 0.16
C ALA A 21 13.94 16.02 1.07
N GLN A 22 14.17 15.11 1.97
CA GLN A 22 15.32 15.12 2.87
C GLN A 22 16.55 15.22 2.00
N LYS A 23 17.12 16.42 1.89
CA LYS A 23 18.47 16.59 1.35
C LYS A 23 19.37 15.85 2.31
N SER A 24 19.89 14.71 1.87
CA SER A 24 20.98 13.98 2.51
C SER A 24 22.23 14.88 2.50
N GLY A 25 22.32 15.76 3.48
CA GLY A 25 23.45 16.65 3.69
C GLY A 25 24.21 16.35 4.97
N ASP A 26 23.68 15.46 5.82
CA ASP A 26 24.41 14.94 6.96
C ASP A 26 25.08 13.64 6.53
N SER A 27 26.40 13.59 6.60
CA SER A 27 27.14 12.34 6.46
C SER A 27 26.65 11.41 7.59
N GLU A 28 25.82 10.44 7.24
CA GLU A 28 25.40 9.40 8.17
C GLU A 28 26.67 8.73 8.71
N ALA A 29 26.97 8.97 9.99
CA ALA A 29 28.11 8.33 10.60
C ALA A 29 27.91 6.82 10.60
N PRO A 30 28.84 6.01 10.10
CA PRO A 30 28.74 4.56 10.14
C PRO A 30 28.49 4.06 11.56
N SER A 31 27.58 3.12 11.72
CA SER A 31 27.24 2.50 12.99
C SER A 31 27.11 0.99 12.84
N TRP A 32 27.31 0.26 13.91
CA TRP A 32 27.12 -1.17 13.92
C TRP A 32 25.64 -1.50 14.10
N ALA A 33 25.07 -2.24 13.16
CA ALA A 33 23.69 -2.74 13.23
C ALA A 33 23.67 -4.27 13.26
N PRO A 34 22.90 -4.91 14.14
CA PRO A 34 22.76 -6.36 14.16
C PRO A 34 21.97 -6.82 12.93
N LYS A 35 22.44 -7.88 12.28
CA LYS A 35 21.74 -8.58 11.20
C LYS A 35 21.91 -10.08 11.42
N PRO A 36 20.86 -10.90 11.25
CA PRO A 36 20.99 -12.35 11.31
C PRO A 36 22.05 -12.85 10.31
N VAL A 37 22.82 -13.86 10.73
CA VAL A 37 23.82 -14.51 9.84
C VAL A 37 23.11 -15.26 8.71
N GLU A 38 22.02 -15.93 9.04
CA GLU A 38 21.19 -16.64 8.06
C GLU A 38 20.19 -15.68 7.42
N ILE A 39 20.03 -15.78 6.10
CA ILE A 39 18.99 -15.08 5.38
C ILE A 39 17.63 -15.66 5.77
N PRO A 40 16.65 -14.83 6.17
CA PRO A 40 15.33 -15.30 6.53
C PRO A 40 14.68 -16.11 5.41
N LYS A 41 14.07 -17.24 5.77
CA LYS A 41 13.40 -18.13 4.82
C LYS A 41 11.98 -17.64 4.54
N TYR A 42 11.54 -17.86 3.31
CA TYR A 42 10.14 -17.64 2.94
C TYR A 42 9.28 -18.78 3.52
N VAL A 43 8.23 -18.39 4.24
CA VAL A 43 7.26 -19.33 4.84
C VAL A 43 5.91 -19.08 4.16
N PRO A 44 5.20 -20.12 3.69
CA PRO A 44 3.89 -19.93 3.06
C PRO A 44 2.94 -19.09 3.93
N PRO A 45 2.16 -18.17 3.31
CA PRO A 45 1.92 -18.02 1.87
C PRO A 45 3.02 -17.27 1.11
N HIS A 46 4.02 -16.70 1.80
CA HIS A 46 5.02 -15.81 1.22
C HIS A 46 5.92 -16.51 0.21
N LYS A 47 6.15 -15.81 -0.89
CA LYS A 47 7.11 -16.15 -1.95
C LYS A 47 7.89 -14.89 -2.33
N PRO A 48 9.11 -15.01 -2.86
CA PRO A 48 9.84 -13.85 -3.37
C PRO A 48 9.03 -13.05 -4.40
N VAL A 49 8.26 -13.76 -5.22
CA VAL A 49 7.28 -13.18 -6.14
C VAL A 49 6.07 -14.09 -6.29
N THR A 50 4.88 -13.52 -6.22
CA THR A 50 3.63 -14.16 -6.62
C THR A 50 3.20 -13.57 -7.95
N ARG A 51 3.15 -14.41 -8.99
CA ARG A 51 2.77 -14.00 -10.33
C ARG A 51 1.25 -13.96 -10.48
N LEU A 52 0.71 -12.82 -10.91
CA LEU A 52 -0.73 -12.72 -11.16
C LEU A 52 -1.19 -13.70 -12.24
N ALA A 53 -0.37 -13.92 -13.28
CA ALA A 53 -0.68 -14.86 -14.35
C ALA A 53 -0.86 -16.30 -13.82
N ASP A 54 -0.05 -16.72 -12.84
CA ASP A 54 -0.16 -18.06 -12.24
C ASP A 54 -1.43 -18.17 -11.39
N LEU A 55 -1.77 -17.12 -10.63
CA LEU A 55 -3.02 -17.07 -9.86
C LEU A 55 -4.25 -17.16 -10.78
N LYS A 56 -4.26 -16.40 -11.87
CA LYS A 56 -5.34 -16.49 -12.87
C LYS A 56 -5.47 -17.87 -13.48
N LYS A 57 -4.36 -18.53 -13.75
CA LYS A 57 -4.34 -19.92 -14.25
C LYS A 57 -4.88 -20.89 -13.19
N GLN A 58 -4.46 -20.73 -11.93
CA GLN A 58 -4.94 -21.55 -10.79
C GLN A 58 -6.44 -21.43 -10.57
N HIS A 59 -7.00 -20.25 -10.78
CA HIS A 59 -8.40 -19.94 -10.57
C HIS A 59 -9.21 -19.84 -11.87
N ALA A 60 -8.68 -20.40 -12.99
CA ALA A 60 -9.35 -20.34 -14.28
C ALA A 60 -10.79 -20.88 -14.18
N GLY A 61 -11.73 -20.18 -14.81
CA GLY A 61 -13.15 -20.53 -14.80
C GLY A 61 -13.92 -20.14 -13.53
N LYS A 62 -13.26 -19.62 -12.49
CA LYS A 62 -13.93 -19.14 -11.27
C LYS A 62 -14.16 -17.64 -11.38
N ALA A 63 -15.43 -17.21 -11.32
CA ALA A 63 -15.78 -15.80 -11.33
C ALA A 63 -15.53 -15.12 -9.98
N ASN A 64 -15.60 -15.89 -8.88
CA ASN A 64 -15.31 -15.43 -7.52
C ASN A 64 -14.18 -16.30 -6.92
N TRP A 65 -13.12 -15.67 -6.43
CA TRP A 65 -12.05 -16.33 -5.71
C TRP A 65 -11.27 -15.32 -4.88
N SER A 66 -10.60 -15.79 -3.83
CA SER A 66 -9.58 -15.03 -3.12
C SER A 66 -8.33 -15.86 -2.91
N GLN A 67 -7.19 -15.20 -2.75
CA GLN A 67 -5.91 -15.81 -2.48
C GLN A 67 -5.07 -14.91 -1.60
N VAL A 68 -4.74 -15.38 -0.41
CA VAL A 68 -3.82 -14.70 0.50
C VAL A 68 -2.40 -14.77 -0.06
N ILE A 69 -1.73 -13.63 -0.08
CA ILE A 69 -0.36 -13.45 -0.62
C ILE A 69 0.60 -13.04 0.48
N VAL A 70 0.18 -12.14 1.36
CA VAL A 70 0.94 -11.68 2.53
C VAL A 70 0.12 -11.98 3.77
N ASP A 71 0.73 -12.62 4.75
CA ASP A 71 0.12 -12.90 6.05
C ASP A 71 1.23 -13.07 7.09
N ASP A 72 1.79 -11.93 7.49
CA ASP A 72 2.84 -11.87 8.51
C ASP A 72 2.31 -11.24 9.81
N ASN A 73 3.19 -10.84 10.71
CA ASN A 73 2.80 -10.24 11.99
C ASN A 73 2.42 -8.76 11.86
N THR A 74 2.53 -8.16 10.68
CA THR A 74 2.24 -6.73 10.47
C THR A 74 1.11 -6.51 9.48
N LEU A 75 1.14 -7.19 8.33
CA LEU A 75 0.19 -7.01 7.25
C LEU A 75 -0.48 -8.32 6.83
N HIS A 76 -1.71 -8.18 6.37
CA HIS A 76 -2.46 -9.18 5.63
C HIS A 76 -2.81 -8.59 4.26
N GLY A 77 -2.46 -9.31 3.19
CA GLY A 77 -2.73 -8.88 1.82
C GLY A 77 -3.24 -10.03 0.96
N GLU A 78 -4.35 -9.81 0.25
CA GLU A 78 -4.96 -10.85 -0.58
C GLU A 78 -5.49 -10.31 -1.91
N TYR A 79 -5.46 -11.15 -2.92
CA TYR A 79 -6.22 -10.94 -4.13
C TYR A 79 -7.65 -11.41 -3.96
N ILE A 80 -8.60 -10.57 -4.38
CA ILE A 80 -10.04 -10.89 -4.38
C ILE A 80 -10.61 -10.57 -5.75
N GLN A 81 -11.11 -11.61 -6.43
CA GLN A 81 -11.91 -11.46 -7.64
C GLN A 81 -13.38 -11.67 -7.33
N SER A 82 -14.23 -10.81 -7.84
CA SER A 82 -15.68 -10.88 -7.67
C SER A 82 -16.41 -10.71 -9.00
N ALA A 83 -17.44 -11.54 -9.20
CA ALA A 83 -18.30 -11.52 -10.38
C ALA A 83 -19.12 -10.23 -10.47
N PRO A 84 -19.56 -9.82 -11.68
CA PRO A 84 -20.52 -8.74 -11.86
C PRO A 84 -21.76 -8.90 -10.97
N GLY A 85 -22.23 -7.81 -10.37
CA GLY A 85 -23.36 -7.79 -9.45
C GLY A 85 -23.10 -8.32 -8.05
N THR A 86 -21.87 -8.81 -7.78
CA THR A 86 -21.51 -9.22 -6.41
C THR A 86 -21.27 -7.98 -5.54
N SER A 87 -21.90 -7.97 -4.36
CA SER A 87 -21.70 -6.91 -3.36
C SER A 87 -21.17 -7.50 -2.06
N THR A 88 -20.28 -6.77 -1.38
CA THR A 88 -19.92 -7.10 -0.01
C THR A 88 -21.00 -6.62 0.95
N PRO A 89 -21.25 -7.30 2.09
CA PRO A 89 -21.99 -6.70 3.18
C PRO A 89 -21.36 -5.37 3.60
N ARG A 90 -22.14 -4.43 4.13
CA ARG A 90 -21.62 -3.24 4.79
C ARG A 90 -20.79 -3.68 5.99
N ARG A 91 -19.60 -3.14 6.12
CA ARG A 91 -18.65 -3.54 7.17
C ARG A 91 -17.79 -2.35 7.59
N PHE A 92 -17.07 -2.50 8.69
CA PHE A 92 -16.06 -1.56 9.14
C PHE A 92 -14.99 -2.27 9.98
N HIS A 93 -13.82 -1.65 10.11
CA HIS A 93 -12.76 -2.12 11.00
C HIS A 93 -12.73 -1.24 12.27
N PRO A 94 -12.76 -1.83 13.47
CA PRO A 94 -12.88 -1.04 14.70
C PRO A 94 -11.63 -0.25 15.05
N ASP A 95 -10.46 -0.65 14.54
CA ASP A 95 -9.16 -0.20 15.04
C ASP A 95 -8.09 -0.01 13.95
N THR A 96 -8.44 -0.09 12.68
CA THR A 96 -7.49 0.05 11.57
C THR A 96 -8.14 0.66 10.33
N ARG A 97 -7.29 1.14 9.41
CA ARG A 97 -7.64 1.48 8.03
C ARG A 97 -7.48 0.25 7.16
N GLU A 98 -8.31 0.14 6.16
CA GLU A 98 -8.16 -0.83 5.08
C GLU A 98 -7.93 -0.08 3.77
N PHE A 99 -7.17 -0.67 2.87
CA PHE A 99 -6.99 -0.13 1.54
C PHE A 99 -6.87 -1.24 0.50
N TRP A 100 -7.12 -0.88 -0.75
CA TRP A 100 -6.94 -1.81 -1.87
C TRP A 100 -6.57 -1.09 -3.16
N ALA A 101 -5.95 -1.83 -4.07
CA ALA A 101 -5.70 -1.44 -5.45
C ALA A 101 -6.63 -2.21 -6.37
N VAL A 102 -7.30 -1.52 -7.30
CA VAL A 102 -8.08 -2.17 -8.35
C VAL A 102 -7.13 -2.52 -9.51
N VAL A 103 -7.00 -3.81 -9.76
CA VAL A 103 -6.13 -4.36 -10.80
C VAL A 103 -6.90 -4.53 -12.11
N GLU A 104 -8.15 -4.99 -12.05
CA GLU A 104 -9.01 -5.19 -13.21
C GLU A 104 -10.48 -4.92 -12.87
N GLY A 105 -11.27 -4.62 -13.92
CA GLY A 105 -12.71 -4.39 -13.78
C GLY A 105 -13.07 -3.07 -13.13
N GLN A 106 -14.27 -3.02 -12.57
CA GLN A 106 -14.86 -1.81 -11.99
C GLN A 106 -15.58 -2.14 -10.68
N LEU A 107 -15.33 -1.31 -9.68
CA LEU A 107 -15.96 -1.40 -8.36
C LEU A 107 -16.71 -0.11 -8.07
N ARG A 108 -17.98 -0.20 -7.72
CA ARG A 108 -18.69 0.89 -7.05
C ARG A 108 -18.39 0.79 -5.57
N VAL A 109 -17.90 1.89 -5.01
CA VAL A 109 -17.50 1.98 -3.62
C VAL A 109 -18.40 2.95 -2.90
N ASN A 110 -19.00 2.50 -1.79
CA ASN A 110 -19.80 3.31 -0.89
C ASN A 110 -19.06 3.39 0.44
N ILE A 111 -18.64 4.60 0.82
CA ILE A 111 -17.98 4.88 2.10
C ILE A 111 -18.83 5.89 2.86
N GLU A 112 -19.10 5.63 4.13
CA GLU A 112 -19.83 6.53 5.00
C GLU A 112 -19.22 7.93 4.98
N GLY A 113 -20.06 8.95 4.78
CA GLY A 113 -19.63 10.34 4.70
C GLY A 113 -19.01 10.75 3.36
N GLN A 114 -18.94 9.87 2.36
CA GLN A 114 -18.48 10.16 1.01
C GLN A 114 -19.60 9.94 -0.01
N ALA A 115 -19.58 10.70 -1.11
CA ALA A 115 -20.40 10.36 -2.26
C ALA A 115 -19.89 9.04 -2.87
N PRO A 116 -20.80 8.16 -3.32
CA PRO A 116 -20.40 6.93 -4.01
C PRO A 116 -19.56 7.24 -5.25
N PHE A 117 -18.53 6.42 -5.49
CA PHE A 117 -17.67 6.56 -6.66
C PHE A 117 -17.35 5.23 -7.32
N VAL A 118 -16.86 5.28 -8.55
CA VAL A 118 -16.41 4.10 -9.29
C VAL A 118 -14.88 4.06 -9.29
N ALA A 119 -14.34 2.96 -8.79
CA ALA A 119 -12.93 2.65 -8.85
C ALA A 119 -12.66 1.66 -9.99
N THR A 120 -11.66 1.99 -10.82
CA THR A 120 -11.26 1.20 -12.01
C THR A 120 -9.80 0.79 -11.90
N ARG A 121 -9.27 0.08 -12.90
CA ARG A 121 -7.83 -0.26 -12.94
C ARG A 121 -6.96 0.96 -12.63
N GLY A 122 -5.98 0.76 -11.75
CA GLY A 122 -5.09 1.82 -11.26
C GLY A 122 -5.65 2.67 -10.13
N SER A 123 -6.92 2.46 -9.74
CA SER A 123 -7.48 3.09 -8.55
C SER A 123 -6.91 2.48 -7.28
N LEU A 124 -6.57 3.36 -6.34
CA LEU A 124 -6.28 3.04 -4.96
C LEU A 124 -7.39 3.63 -4.10
N VAL A 125 -7.94 2.83 -3.22
CA VAL A 125 -9.04 3.19 -2.32
C VAL A 125 -8.64 2.88 -0.89
N GLN A 126 -9.02 3.74 0.05
CA GLN A 126 -8.84 3.47 1.48
C GLN A 126 -10.07 3.86 2.28
N VAL A 127 -10.27 3.14 3.39
CA VAL A 127 -11.36 3.37 4.32
C VAL A 127 -10.78 3.63 5.72
N PRO A 128 -11.14 4.74 6.38
CA PRO A 128 -10.69 5.04 7.73
C PRO A 128 -11.24 4.05 8.77
N VAL A 129 -10.59 4.03 9.92
CA VAL A 129 -11.05 3.29 11.10
C VAL A 129 -12.52 3.61 11.42
N GLN A 130 -13.30 2.59 11.80
CA GLN A 130 -14.70 2.67 12.23
C GLN A 130 -15.67 3.31 11.20
N THR A 131 -15.28 3.39 9.94
CA THR A 131 -16.09 3.94 8.85
C THR A 131 -16.77 2.81 8.09
N ILE A 132 -18.09 2.86 7.96
CA ILE A 132 -18.87 1.83 7.27
C ILE A 132 -18.66 1.96 5.76
N TYR A 133 -18.45 0.84 5.08
CA TYR A 133 -18.30 0.79 3.64
C TYR A 133 -18.85 -0.51 3.04
N SER A 134 -19.08 -0.47 1.73
CA SER A 134 -19.39 -1.64 0.91
C SER A 134 -18.79 -1.47 -0.50
N ILE A 135 -18.57 -2.61 -1.15
CA ILE A 135 -17.99 -2.69 -2.49
C ILE A 135 -18.94 -3.52 -3.35
N GLU A 136 -19.27 -3.03 -4.54
CA GLU A 136 -20.07 -3.74 -5.55
C GLU A 136 -19.26 -3.86 -6.84
N THR A 137 -19.16 -5.05 -7.40
CA THR A 137 -18.61 -5.27 -8.74
C THR A 137 -19.65 -4.87 -9.77
N ILE A 138 -19.33 -3.87 -10.59
CA ILE A 138 -20.20 -3.35 -11.64
C ILE A 138 -19.62 -3.63 -13.04
N GLY A 139 -20.42 -3.40 -14.07
CA GLY A 139 -20.08 -3.72 -15.44
C GLY A 139 -20.35 -5.18 -15.80
N ASP A 140 -19.75 -5.65 -16.89
CA ASP A 140 -20.02 -6.97 -17.49
C ASP A 140 -18.90 -8.00 -17.24
N LYS A 141 -17.82 -7.61 -16.58
CA LYS A 141 -16.64 -8.43 -16.28
C LYS A 141 -16.36 -8.50 -14.80
N PRO A 142 -15.78 -9.60 -14.32
CA PRO A 142 -15.28 -9.67 -12.95
C PRO A 142 -14.29 -8.54 -12.65
N ALA A 143 -14.30 -8.06 -11.42
CA ALA A 143 -13.29 -7.13 -10.93
C ALA A 143 -12.29 -7.85 -10.02
N LEU A 144 -11.02 -7.49 -10.17
CA LEU A 144 -9.92 -8.00 -9.35
C LEU A 144 -9.30 -6.84 -8.57
N ARG A 145 -9.19 -7.01 -7.25
CA ARG A 145 -8.50 -6.06 -6.38
C ARG A 145 -7.44 -6.78 -5.53
N TYR A 146 -6.42 -6.07 -5.14
CA TYR A 146 -5.49 -6.46 -4.09
C TYR A 146 -5.83 -5.67 -2.82
N GLU A 147 -6.37 -6.34 -1.83
CA GLU A 147 -6.86 -5.76 -0.56
C GLU A 147 -5.81 -5.97 0.51
N VAL A 148 -5.54 -4.92 1.31
CA VAL A 148 -4.51 -4.94 2.35
C VAL A 148 -5.06 -4.36 3.63
N ASN A 149 -4.77 -5.04 4.73
CA ASN A 149 -5.04 -4.59 6.08
C ASN A 149 -3.88 -4.97 7.00
N ILE A 150 -3.93 -4.53 8.25
CA ILE A 150 -2.99 -5.04 9.26
C ILE A 150 -3.25 -6.53 9.53
N ALA A 151 -2.23 -7.23 10.01
CA ALA A 151 -2.37 -8.60 10.49
C ALA A 151 -3.48 -8.70 11.55
N HIS A 152 -4.28 -9.76 11.44
CA HIS A 152 -5.38 -10.05 12.38
C HIS A 152 -6.45 -8.95 12.50
N ALA A 153 -6.60 -8.09 11.51
CA ALA A 153 -7.66 -7.07 11.47
C ALA A 153 -9.03 -7.71 11.75
N LYS A 154 -9.85 -7.03 12.55
CA LYS A 154 -11.21 -7.48 12.87
C LYS A 154 -12.21 -6.74 12.00
N THR A 155 -13.15 -7.46 11.45
CA THR A 155 -14.24 -6.89 10.67
C THR A 155 -15.53 -6.95 11.48
N PHE A 156 -16.19 -5.79 11.61
CA PHE A 156 -17.48 -5.63 12.29
C PHE A 156 -18.55 -5.32 11.24
N TYR A 157 -19.77 -5.69 11.55
CA TYR A 157 -20.92 -5.53 10.67
C TYR A 157 -22.03 -4.75 11.38
N PRO A 158 -22.70 -3.80 10.71
CA PRO A 158 -23.94 -3.23 11.21
C PRO A 158 -24.99 -4.32 11.49
N MET A 159 -25.89 -4.07 12.42
CA MET A 159 -26.87 -5.06 12.87
C MET A 159 -27.83 -5.55 11.78
N GLU A 160 -28.01 -4.77 10.73
CA GLU A 160 -28.87 -5.09 9.59
C GLU A 160 -28.18 -6.05 8.59
N GLU A 161 -26.87 -6.23 8.73
CA GLU A 161 -26.09 -7.12 7.87
C GLU A 161 -26.06 -8.54 8.45
N LYS A 162 -25.93 -9.51 7.55
CA LYS A 162 -25.64 -10.89 7.93
C LYS A 162 -24.12 -11.12 7.79
N PRO A 163 -23.35 -11.21 8.90
CA PRO A 163 -21.93 -11.47 8.81
C PRO A 163 -21.66 -12.90 8.29
N PRO A 164 -20.53 -13.13 7.58
CA PRO A 164 -20.14 -14.46 7.15
C PRO A 164 -19.79 -15.35 8.34
N GLU A 165 -19.96 -16.65 8.19
CA GLU A 165 -19.49 -17.61 9.19
C GLU A 165 -17.95 -17.61 9.23
N ILE A 166 -17.38 -17.60 10.45
CA ILE A 166 -15.94 -17.71 10.68
C ILE A 166 -15.70 -18.92 11.58
N PRO A 167 -14.97 -19.93 11.10
CA PRO A 167 -14.68 -21.11 11.92
C PRO A 167 -14.06 -20.75 13.27
N GLY A 168 -14.59 -21.30 14.35
CA GLY A 168 -14.11 -21.05 15.72
C GLY A 168 -14.55 -19.73 16.35
N PHE A 169 -15.36 -18.91 15.66
CA PHE A 169 -15.90 -17.67 16.19
C PHE A 169 -17.44 -17.69 16.21
N GLN A 170 -18.01 -17.00 17.18
CA GLN A 170 -19.44 -16.70 17.23
C GLN A 170 -19.64 -15.19 17.08
N TRP A 171 -20.75 -14.80 16.46
CA TRP A 171 -21.15 -13.41 16.35
C TRP A 171 -21.96 -12.99 17.58
N LEU A 172 -21.46 -12.00 18.30
CA LEU A 172 -22.15 -11.40 19.44
C LEU A 172 -22.75 -10.06 19.04
N LYS A 173 -23.93 -9.77 19.53
CA LYS A 173 -24.51 -8.43 19.48
C LYS A 173 -23.78 -7.56 20.49
N THR A 174 -23.02 -6.58 20.00
CA THR A 174 -22.19 -5.70 20.82
C THR A 174 -22.60 -4.24 20.65
N GLN A 175 -22.21 -3.40 21.58
CA GLN A 175 -22.31 -1.95 21.46
C GLN A 175 -20.92 -1.37 21.33
N LEU A 176 -20.72 -0.55 20.30
CA LEU A 176 -19.51 0.22 20.09
C LEU A 176 -19.88 1.68 19.88
N ASN A 177 -19.35 2.58 20.72
CA ASN A 177 -19.43 4.00 20.46
C ASN A 177 -18.49 4.37 19.31
N ARG A 178 -19.00 4.17 18.10
CA ARG A 178 -18.26 4.29 16.85
C ARG A 178 -17.92 5.76 16.56
N LYS A 179 -16.66 6.03 16.23
CA LYS A 179 -16.14 7.32 15.81
C LYS A 179 -15.44 7.15 14.47
N PRO A 180 -16.16 7.35 13.36
CA PRO A 180 -15.56 7.25 12.04
C PRO A 180 -14.31 8.11 11.92
N GLY A 181 -13.23 7.52 11.40
CA GLY A 181 -11.97 8.21 11.20
C GLY A 181 -12.03 9.25 10.08
N ALA A 182 -11.02 10.09 10.02
CA ALA A 182 -10.92 11.16 9.02
C ALA A 182 -9.86 10.81 7.95
N TYR A 183 -9.96 11.47 6.80
CA TYR A 183 -8.89 11.51 5.79
C TYR A 183 -7.95 12.67 6.13
N ASP A 184 -7.03 12.41 7.05
CA ASP A 184 -5.98 13.31 7.51
C ASP A 184 -4.59 12.90 7.02
N ARG A 185 -3.53 13.60 7.37
CA ARG A 185 -2.13 13.30 7.02
C ARG A 185 -1.89 13.08 5.51
N GLY A 186 -2.73 13.62 4.64
CA GLY A 186 -2.65 13.40 3.20
C GLY A 186 -3.38 12.16 2.69
N ASN A 187 -4.01 11.39 3.57
CA ASN A 187 -4.93 10.32 3.20
C ASN A 187 -6.09 10.86 2.36
N GLN A 188 -6.51 10.08 1.37
CA GLN A 188 -7.64 10.39 0.49
C GLN A 188 -8.48 9.14 0.27
N PRO A 189 -9.81 9.26 0.13
CA PRO A 189 -10.67 8.08 -0.06
C PRO A 189 -10.34 7.33 -1.35
N HIS A 190 -9.91 8.05 -2.39
CA HIS A 190 -9.65 7.49 -3.71
C HIS A 190 -8.63 8.33 -4.46
N VAL A 191 -7.70 7.67 -5.12
CA VAL A 191 -6.83 8.22 -6.16
C VAL A 191 -6.72 7.22 -7.30
N ASN A 192 -6.44 7.71 -8.52
CA ASN A 192 -6.17 6.83 -9.65
C ASN A 192 -4.76 7.12 -10.19
N LEU A 193 -3.93 6.08 -10.32
CA LEU A 193 -2.55 6.20 -10.79
C LEU A 193 -2.47 6.88 -12.17
N PHE A 194 -3.37 6.54 -13.09
CA PHE A 194 -3.32 7.08 -14.43
C PHE A 194 -3.72 8.55 -14.47
N GLU A 195 -4.58 9.00 -13.56
CA GLU A 195 -4.88 10.43 -13.40
C GLU A 195 -3.70 11.19 -12.77
N LEU A 196 -3.05 10.62 -11.76
CA LEU A 196 -1.85 11.20 -11.16
C LEU A 196 -0.69 11.28 -12.18
N ALA A 197 -0.53 10.27 -13.02
CA ALA A 197 0.53 10.21 -14.04
C ALA A 197 0.32 11.19 -15.21
N LYS A 198 -0.83 11.88 -15.31
CA LYS A 198 -1.02 12.99 -16.26
C LYS A 198 -0.13 14.20 -15.94
N ASP A 199 0.25 14.36 -14.66
CA ASP A 199 1.29 15.32 -14.30
C ASP A 199 2.67 14.74 -14.69
N PRO A 200 3.39 15.34 -15.65
CA PRO A 200 4.69 14.85 -16.09
C PRO A 200 5.77 14.91 -15.00
N LYS A 201 5.53 15.65 -13.92
CA LYS A 201 6.42 15.74 -12.75
C LYS A 201 6.10 14.72 -11.67
N PHE A 202 5.00 13.99 -11.80
CA PHE A 202 4.63 12.99 -10.81
C PHE A 202 5.70 11.88 -10.72
N ARG A 203 6.18 11.61 -9.50
CA ARG A 203 7.15 10.53 -9.21
C ARG A 203 6.72 9.63 -8.06
N GLY A 204 5.52 9.86 -7.54
CA GLY A 204 4.94 9.13 -6.45
C GLY A 204 4.52 10.02 -5.30
N LYS A 205 3.83 9.42 -4.36
CA LYS A 205 3.39 10.06 -3.11
C LYS A 205 2.93 8.99 -2.12
N PRO A 206 2.98 9.28 -0.82
CA PRO A 206 2.25 8.48 0.14
C PRO A 206 0.76 8.40 -0.24
N PHE A 207 0.19 7.23 -0.12
CA PHE A 207 -1.24 7.01 -0.37
C PHE A 207 -1.98 6.73 0.93
N MET A 208 -1.44 5.85 1.77
CA MET A 208 -2.02 5.49 3.04
C MET A 208 -0.99 5.66 4.15
N ILE A 209 -1.36 6.40 5.19
CA ILE A 209 -0.53 6.66 6.36
C ILE A 209 -1.39 6.36 7.59
N ASP A 210 -1.03 5.31 8.30
CA ASP A 210 -1.63 4.92 9.58
C ASP A 210 -0.50 4.55 10.57
N ASP A 211 -0.80 4.44 11.84
CA ASP A 211 0.21 4.15 12.85
C ASP A 211 0.75 2.71 12.76
N ARG A 212 0.01 1.81 12.09
CA ARG A 212 0.34 0.39 11.96
C ARG A 212 0.51 -0.10 10.53
N SER A 213 0.43 0.80 9.55
CA SER A 213 0.63 0.46 8.15
C SER A 213 0.91 1.69 7.31
N PHE A 214 1.62 1.49 6.22
CA PHE A 214 2.00 2.54 5.29
C PHE A 214 1.97 2.02 3.87
N ALA A 215 1.45 2.83 2.94
CA ALA A 215 1.51 2.52 1.52
C ALA A 215 1.95 3.74 0.71
N ASN A 216 2.96 3.54 -0.14
CA ASN A 216 3.57 4.59 -0.95
C ASN A 216 3.54 4.24 -2.43
N ILE A 217 3.01 5.16 -3.25
CA ILE A 217 3.07 5.08 -4.70
C ILE A 217 4.46 5.53 -5.13
N ILE A 218 5.19 4.67 -5.84
CA ILE A 218 6.53 4.96 -6.37
C ILE A 218 6.49 4.79 -7.88
N TYR A 219 6.64 5.90 -8.62
CA TYR A 219 6.43 5.99 -10.06
C TYR A 219 7.65 6.63 -10.75
N GLY A 220 8.03 6.15 -11.91
CA GLY A 220 9.11 6.76 -12.71
C GLY A 220 9.55 5.88 -13.86
N TYR A 221 10.78 6.10 -14.31
CA TYR A 221 11.34 5.49 -15.51
C TYR A 221 12.77 5.00 -15.24
N GLU A 222 13.17 3.88 -15.86
CA GLU A 222 14.53 3.36 -15.72
C GLU A 222 15.58 4.37 -16.18
N ARG A 223 15.33 5.10 -17.27
CA ARG A 223 16.25 6.14 -17.82
C ARG A 223 16.54 7.31 -16.88
N GLU A 224 15.73 7.49 -15.83
CA GLU A 224 15.92 8.55 -14.83
C GLU A 224 16.79 8.11 -13.66
N LEU A 225 17.13 6.83 -13.60
CA LEU A 225 17.92 6.26 -12.52
C LEU A 225 19.43 6.32 -12.87
N PRO A 226 20.31 6.45 -11.86
CA PRO A 226 21.74 6.33 -12.08
C PRO A 226 22.07 4.92 -12.61
N PRO A 227 23.23 4.72 -13.26
CA PRO A 227 23.70 3.40 -13.66
C PRO A 227 23.63 2.39 -12.53
N LEU A 228 23.51 1.11 -12.88
CA LEU A 228 23.57 0.03 -11.90
C LEU A 228 24.96 -0.04 -11.28
N ASP A 229 25.02 0.04 -9.97
CA ASP A 229 26.21 -0.28 -9.21
C ASP A 229 26.08 -1.73 -8.69
N PRO A 230 26.93 -2.66 -9.14
CA PRO A 230 26.88 -4.05 -8.70
C PRO A 230 27.23 -4.23 -7.22
N LYS A 231 27.88 -3.26 -6.59
CA LYS A 231 28.16 -3.27 -5.15
C LYS A 231 26.96 -2.82 -4.32
N ASN A 232 26.01 -2.11 -4.92
CA ASN A 232 24.83 -1.60 -4.22
C ASN A 232 23.83 -2.72 -3.96
N ARG A 233 23.79 -3.22 -2.72
CA ARG A 233 22.82 -4.22 -2.25
C ARG A 233 21.44 -3.62 -1.90
N GLY A 234 21.32 -2.29 -1.91
CA GLY A 234 20.13 -1.58 -1.47
C GLY A 234 20.10 -1.40 0.05
N HIS A 235 18.97 -1.78 0.65
CA HIS A 235 18.73 -1.66 2.09
C HIS A 235 17.92 -2.86 2.60
N TYR A 236 17.83 -2.98 3.92
CA TYR A 236 16.91 -3.88 4.60
C TYR A 236 16.15 -3.15 5.71
N HIS A 237 15.05 -3.72 6.16
CA HIS A 237 14.25 -3.25 7.29
C HIS A 237 14.35 -4.23 8.45
N PRO A 238 14.76 -3.79 9.64
CA PRO A 238 14.79 -4.65 10.82
C PRO A 238 13.43 -4.77 11.53
N GLU A 239 12.49 -3.84 11.27
CA GLU A 239 11.22 -3.75 12.01
C GLU A 239 10.10 -4.62 11.40
N CYS A 240 10.06 -4.73 10.08
CA CYS A 240 9.01 -5.46 9.37
C CYS A 240 9.49 -5.96 8.00
N ALA A 241 8.73 -6.87 7.41
CA ALA A 241 8.83 -7.19 6.01
C ALA A 241 8.32 -6.02 5.14
N GLU A 242 8.71 -6.01 3.88
CA GLU A 242 8.15 -5.12 2.88
C GLU A 242 7.56 -5.89 1.71
N SER A 243 6.43 -5.40 1.19
CA SER A 243 5.80 -5.97 0.00
C SER A 243 5.46 -4.89 -1.01
N TRP A 244 5.41 -5.29 -2.28
CA TRP A 244 5.05 -4.40 -3.38
C TRP A 244 4.07 -5.05 -4.33
N LEU A 245 3.02 -4.32 -4.67
CA LEU A 245 2.21 -4.59 -5.86
C LEU A 245 2.79 -3.79 -7.03
N VAL A 246 3.15 -4.44 -8.12
CA VAL A 246 3.50 -3.76 -9.37
C VAL A 246 2.20 -3.27 -10.03
N MET A 247 2.01 -1.96 -10.08
CA MET A 247 0.78 -1.33 -10.59
C MET A 247 0.86 -0.99 -12.07
N LEU A 248 2.07 -0.86 -12.62
CA LEU A 248 2.32 -0.52 -14.02
C LEU A 248 3.73 -0.95 -14.43
N GLY A 249 3.86 -1.45 -15.65
CA GLY A 249 5.16 -1.77 -16.25
C GLY A 249 5.91 -2.89 -15.54
N GLN A 250 7.22 -2.73 -15.39
CA GLN A 250 8.08 -3.73 -14.77
C GLN A 250 9.00 -3.11 -13.73
N ILE A 251 9.27 -3.86 -12.69
CA ILE A 251 10.22 -3.51 -11.63
C ILE A 251 11.24 -4.65 -11.49
N ARG A 252 12.51 -4.28 -11.44
CA ARG A 252 13.64 -5.18 -11.17
C ARG A 252 13.93 -5.18 -9.67
N TYR A 253 13.91 -6.35 -9.08
CA TYR A 253 14.16 -6.58 -7.65
C TYR A 253 15.39 -7.47 -7.47
N PRO A 254 16.60 -6.93 -7.26
CA PRO A 254 17.66 -7.69 -6.62
C PRO A 254 17.26 -7.96 -5.17
N ILE A 255 17.25 -9.22 -4.77
CA ILE A 255 16.89 -9.66 -3.41
C ILE A 255 17.97 -10.60 -2.90
N GLU A 256 18.49 -10.35 -1.72
CA GLU A 256 19.50 -11.19 -1.07
C GLU A 256 19.03 -12.65 -1.02
N GLY A 257 19.87 -13.57 -1.48
CA GLY A 257 19.57 -15.00 -1.54
C GLY A 257 18.62 -15.45 -2.63
N GLN A 258 18.00 -14.52 -3.38
CA GLN A 258 17.05 -14.85 -4.47
C GLN A 258 17.56 -14.43 -5.86
N GLY A 259 18.65 -13.65 -5.92
CA GLY A 259 19.12 -13.06 -7.18
C GLY A 259 18.26 -11.90 -7.65
N VAL A 260 18.04 -11.82 -8.96
CA VAL A 260 17.26 -10.74 -9.58
C VAL A 260 15.92 -11.27 -10.07
N ILE A 261 14.85 -10.62 -9.63
CA ILE A 261 13.49 -10.90 -10.06
C ILE A 261 12.98 -9.71 -10.88
N ILE A 262 12.47 -9.95 -12.07
CA ILE A 262 11.70 -8.96 -12.83
C ILE A 262 10.22 -9.26 -12.57
N ALA A 263 9.52 -8.32 -11.91
CA ALA A 263 8.09 -8.41 -11.67
C ALA A 263 7.33 -7.47 -12.60
N SER A 264 6.19 -7.93 -13.09
CA SER A 264 5.33 -7.21 -14.04
C SER A 264 4.03 -6.76 -13.38
N GLU A 265 3.26 -5.94 -14.06
CA GLU A 265 1.97 -5.45 -13.59
C GLU A 265 1.09 -6.57 -13.03
N GLY A 266 0.59 -6.36 -11.81
CA GLY A 266 -0.20 -7.31 -11.05
C GLY A 266 0.62 -8.35 -10.28
N ASP A 267 1.93 -8.41 -10.40
CA ASP A 267 2.75 -9.27 -9.54
C ASP A 267 2.91 -8.64 -8.16
N VAL A 268 2.96 -9.48 -7.13
CA VAL A 268 3.29 -9.07 -5.76
C VAL A 268 4.65 -9.64 -5.38
N VAL A 269 5.54 -8.77 -4.95
CA VAL A 269 6.87 -9.13 -4.42
C VAL A 269 6.85 -8.96 -2.90
N TYR A 270 7.45 -9.89 -2.18
CA TYR A 270 7.56 -9.86 -0.72
C TYR A 270 9.02 -10.07 -0.32
N VAL A 271 9.50 -9.30 0.63
CA VAL A 271 10.85 -9.41 1.18
C VAL A 271 10.77 -9.47 2.71
N PRO A 272 11.28 -10.54 3.33
CA PRO A 272 11.32 -10.66 4.79
C PRO A 272 12.19 -9.56 5.44
N MET A 273 11.94 -9.31 6.73
CA MET A 273 12.85 -8.49 7.56
C MET A 273 14.31 -8.90 7.34
N PHE A 274 15.24 -7.97 7.54
CA PHE A 274 16.69 -8.19 7.46
C PHE A 274 17.22 -8.70 6.12
N THR A 275 16.44 -8.63 5.04
CA THR A 275 16.84 -9.10 3.71
C THR A 275 17.12 -7.91 2.80
N PHE A 276 18.36 -7.79 2.31
CA PHE A 276 18.74 -6.71 1.39
C PHE A 276 17.95 -6.78 0.09
N HIS A 277 17.48 -5.62 -0.35
CA HIS A 277 16.76 -5.46 -1.62
C HIS A 277 16.98 -4.07 -2.21
N ALA A 278 16.90 -3.98 -3.55
CA ALA A 278 17.12 -2.75 -4.30
C ALA A 278 16.15 -2.62 -5.48
N PRO A 279 14.86 -2.33 -5.25
CA PRO A 279 13.87 -2.24 -6.32
C PRO A 279 14.16 -1.06 -7.25
N ARG A 280 14.15 -1.31 -8.58
CA ARG A 280 14.37 -0.31 -9.62
C ARG A 280 13.34 -0.46 -10.73
N TYR A 281 12.97 0.66 -11.35
CA TYR A 281 12.19 0.62 -12.59
C TYR A 281 12.93 -0.19 -13.66
N HIS A 282 12.18 -0.86 -14.53
CA HIS A 282 12.75 -1.71 -15.58
C HIS A 282 12.00 -1.54 -16.87
N GLY A 283 12.76 -1.45 -17.99
CA GLY A 283 12.21 -1.28 -19.34
C GLY A 283 12.07 0.18 -19.77
N GLU A 284 11.62 0.38 -21.01
CA GLU A 284 11.56 1.72 -21.64
C GLU A 284 10.41 2.58 -21.12
N GLY A 285 9.30 1.96 -20.73
CA GLY A 285 8.08 2.61 -20.29
C GLY A 285 8.13 3.12 -18.86
N ALA A 286 7.06 3.80 -18.46
CA ALA A 286 6.82 4.11 -17.07
C ALA A 286 6.58 2.84 -16.26
N ALA A 287 7.05 2.83 -15.04
CA ALA A 287 6.80 1.76 -14.09
C ALA A 287 6.33 2.31 -12.75
N CYS A 288 5.46 1.56 -12.08
CA CYS A 288 4.92 1.94 -10.78
C CYS A 288 4.79 0.73 -9.88
N ARG A 289 5.16 0.92 -8.62
CA ARG A 289 4.87 -0.03 -7.55
C ARG A 289 4.20 0.68 -6.38
N LEU A 290 3.31 -0.02 -5.70
CA LEU A 290 2.78 0.34 -4.40
C LEU A 290 3.63 -0.38 -3.36
N ALA A 291 4.44 0.37 -2.60
CA ALA A 291 5.25 -0.15 -1.51
C ALA A 291 4.40 -0.19 -0.23
N MET A 292 4.39 -1.29 0.48
CA MET A 292 3.54 -1.53 1.66
C MET A 292 4.35 -2.08 2.81
N ASN A 293 4.22 -1.43 3.97
CA ASN A 293 4.95 -1.74 5.19
C ASN A 293 4.00 -1.76 6.39
N GLY A 294 4.38 -2.50 7.42
CA GLY A 294 3.63 -2.57 8.67
C GLY A 294 3.77 -1.37 9.60
N TYR A 295 4.60 -0.37 9.25
CA TYR A 295 4.82 0.83 10.05
C TYR A 295 5.07 2.04 9.16
N PRO A 296 4.67 3.26 9.58
CA PRO A 296 4.87 4.47 8.77
C PRO A 296 6.33 4.94 8.72
N ASN A 297 7.12 4.64 9.75
CA ASN A 297 8.51 5.06 9.87
C ASN A 297 9.39 3.83 10.08
N ILE A 298 9.93 3.30 9.01
CA ILE A 298 10.85 2.16 9.05
C ILE A 298 12.28 2.60 8.72
N ALA A 299 13.26 1.95 9.37
CA ALA A 299 14.65 2.19 9.07
C ALA A 299 15.05 1.58 7.71
N HIS A 300 15.78 2.35 6.91
CA HIS A 300 16.40 1.88 5.66
C HIS A 300 17.89 1.66 5.93
N VAL A 301 18.21 0.50 6.49
CA VAL A 301 19.60 0.17 6.85
C VAL A 301 20.37 -0.25 5.60
N ARG A 302 21.45 0.48 5.30
CA ARG A 302 22.32 0.26 4.11
C ARG A 302 23.68 -0.21 4.55
N ASP A 303 24.41 -0.91 3.65
CA ASP A 303 25.83 -1.11 3.86
C ASP A 303 26.53 0.25 3.90
N ALA A 304 27.38 0.47 4.90
CA ALA A 304 28.28 1.62 4.92
C ALA A 304 29.39 1.36 3.87
N PHE A 305 29.25 2.01 2.71
CA PHE A 305 30.35 2.04 1.76
C PHE A 305 31.43 2.97 2.33
N LEU A 306 32.40 2.39 3.02
CA LEU A 306 33.61 3.11 3.36
C LEU A 306 34.41 3.25 2.06
N PRO A 307 34.84 4.47 1.68
CA PRO A 307 35.78 4.61 0.59
C PRO A 307 37.06 3.83 0.95
N ASP A 308 37.57 3.06 -0.02
CA ASP A 308 38.85 2.36 0.09
C ASP A 308 40.01 3.33 0.39
#